data_5b98c9cb866d4a51c3cff30498f05ea6
#
_entry.id   5b98c9cb866d4a51c3cff30498f05ea6
#
_cell.length_a   1.000
_cell.length_b   1.000
_cell.length_c   1.000
_cell.angle_alpha   90.00
_cell.angle_beta   90.00
_cell.angle_gamma   90.00
#
_symmetry.space_group_name_H-M   'P 1'
#
loop_
_entity.id
_entity.type
_entity.pdbx_description
1 polymer ?
#
loop_
_entity_poly.entity_id
_entity_poly.type
_entity_poly.pdbx_seq_one_letter_code
_entity_poly.pdbx_strand_id
1 'polypeptide(L)'
;MLTYHKQIYVWNGNTNQKATIRQYNETDFEGLIDVQQEAFPPPFPSDLWWNKDQLQNHISLFPEGALCVEIDGKIVGSMTGLIVDFDPNHPDHTWEEATGNGYIENHNPNGNTLYVVDICVRPSYRKYGLGKWLMHAMYETVVELKLERLLGGGRLPHFHKYANDLSIENYVEKVVKGELFDPVISFLLRCGRMPVHIVKNYLEDEESHNYGLLMEWKNPFK
;
A
#
# COMPACT_ATOMS: atom_id res chain seq x y z
N MET A 1 -3.02 20.24 -10.69
CA MET A 1 -3.39 19.28 -9.63
C MET A 1 -4.32 18.24 -10.24
N LEU A 2 -3.93 16.99 -10.26
CA LEU A 2 -4.76 15.90 -10.76
C LEU A 2 -5.86 15.61 -9.74
N THR A 3 -7.12 15.64 -10.14
CA THR A 3 -8.23 15.27 -9.27
C THR A 3 -8.70 13.87 -9.62
N TYR A 4 -8.55 12.94 -8.69
CA TYR A 4 -9.02 11.57 -8.87
C TYR A 4 -10.41 11.38 -8.27
N HIS A 5 -11.36 10.96 -9.10
CA HIS A 5 -12.72 10.63 -8.68
C HIS A 5 -13.30 9.60 -9.65
N LYS A 6 -13.53 8.37 -9.20
CA LYS A 6 -14.00 7.27 -10.03
C LYS A 6 -15.11 6.48 -9.35
N GLN A 7 -16.24 6.35 -9.99
CA GLN A 7 -17.32 5.45 -9.56
C GLN A 7 -17.10 4.07 -10.13
N ILE A 8 -17.22 3.06 -9.28
CA ILE A 8 -17.10 1.64 -9.63
C ILE A 8 -18.27 0.87 -9.03
N TYR A 9 -18.52 -0.32 -9.57
CA TYR A 9 -19.49 -1.27 -9.02
C TYR A 9 -18.73 -2.50 -8.54
N VAL A 10 -19.01 -2.91 -7.32
CA VAL A 10 -18.37 -4.06 -6.68
C VAL A 10 -19.42 -5.08 -6.24
N TRP A 11 -19.08 -6.36 -6.33
CA TRP A 11 -19.94 -7.45 -5.90
C TRP A 11 -19.66 -7.81 -4.44
N ASN A 12 -20.68 -7.72 -3.57
CA ASN A 12 -20.54 -8.01 -2.13
C ASN A 12 -20.89 -9.46 -1.74
N GLY A 13 -21.09 -10.33 -2.74
CA GLY A 13 -21.55 -11.70 -2.55
C GLY A 13 -23.06 -11.89 -2.78
N ASN A 14 -23.85 -10.80 -2.73
CA ASN A 14 -25.31 -10.83 -2.89
C ASN A 14 -25.81 -9.86 -3.96
N THR A 15 -25.28 -8.64 -3.95
CA THR A 15 -25.73 -7.56 -4.86
C THR A 15 -24.51 -6.74 -5.32
N ASN A 16 -24.72 -6.00 -6.42
CA ASN A 16 -23.79 -4.95 -6.81
C ASN A 16 -23.95 -3.74 -5.89
N GLN A 17 -22.85 -3.26 -5.33
CA GLN A 17 -22.78 -2.01 -4.59
C GLN A 17 -21.98 -0.97 -5.38
N LYS A 18 -22.39 0.27 -5.27
CA LYS A 18 -21.64 1.41 -5.79
C LYS A 18 -20.56 1.79 -4.81
N ALA A 19 -19.33 1.92 -5.28
CA ALA A 19 -18.21 2.45 -4.52
C ALA A 19 -17.60 3.64 -5.27
N THR A 20 -17.02 4.58 -4.53
CA THR A 20 -16.33 5.74 -5.08
C THR A 20 -14.89 5.72 -4.62
N ILE A 21 -13.94 5.75 -5.55
CA ILE A 21 -12.53 5.99 -5.27
C ILE A 21 -12.26 7.45 -5.54
N ARG A 22 -11.71 8.14 -4.56
CA ARG A 22 -11.41 9.57 -4.63
C ARG A 22 -10.23 9.94 -3.75
N GLN A 23 -9.71 11.14 -3.96
CA GLN A 23 -8.83 11.75 -2.99
C GLN A 23 -9.60 11.99 -1.69
N TYR A 24 -8.96 11.72 -0.54
CA TYR A 24 -9.53 12.05 0.75
C TYR A 24 -9.21 13.48 1.17
N ASN A 25 -9.95 13.99 2.11
CA ASN A 25 -9.83 15.32 2.68
C ASN A 25 -10.00 15.28 4.20
N GLU A 26 -9.92 16.41 4.86
CA GLU A 26 -9.97 16.53 6.35
C GLU A 26 -11.21 15.87 6.97
N THR A 27 -12.35 15.86 6.28
CA THR A 27 -13.59 15.25 6.83
C THR A 27 -13.53 13.73 6.86
N ASP A 28 -12.57 13.11 6.19
CA ASP A 28 -12.39 11.66 6.12
C ASP A 28 -11.46 11.12 7.20
N PHE A 29 -10.72 11.95 7.93
CA PHE A 29 -9.62 11.55 8.81
C PHE A 29 -10.04 10.52 9.86
N GLU A 30 -11.13 10.72 10.55
CA GLU A 30 -11.63 9.75 11.55
C GLU A 30 -11.92 8.39 10.88
N GLY A 31 -12.57 8.41 9.73
CA GLY A 31 -12.87 7.20 8.97
C GLY A 31 -11.62 6.46 8.48
N LEU A 32 -10.55 7.18 8.12
CA LEU A 32 -9.26 6.63 7.70
C LEU A 32 -8.51 5.98 8.87
N ILE A 33 -8.50 6.63 10.03
CA ILE A 33 -7.91 6.09 11.26
C ILE A 33 -8.63 4.79 11.66
N ASP A 34 -9.97 4.80 11.66
CA ASP A 34 -10.78 3.61 11.94
C ASP A 34 -10.47 2.45 10.97
N VAL A 35 -10.34 2.76 9.66
CA VAL A 35 -9.99 1.73 8.65
C VAL A 35 -8.68 1.07 8.97
N GLN A 36 -7.68 1.86 9.36
CA GLN A 36 -6.33 1.34 9.64
C GLN A 36 -6.32 0.49 10.91
N GLN A 37 -6.97 0.95 11.98
CA GLN A 37 -7.11 0.19 13.23
C GLN A 37 -7.82 -1.16 13.02
N GLU A 38 -8.88 -1.18 12.21
CA GLU A 38 -9.57 -2.44 11.85
C GLU A 38 -8.73 -3.33 10.93
N ALA A 39 -7.93 -2.75 10.04
CA ALA A 39 -7.14 -3.50 9.06
C ALA A 39 -5.87 -4.11 9.66
N PHE A 40 -5.28 -3.44 10.65
CA PHE A 40 -4.04 -3.79 11.33
C PHE A 40 -4.23 -3.95 12.85
N PRO A 41 -4.97 -4.99 13.28
CA PRO A 41 -5.14 -5.26 14.70
C PRO A 41 -3.84 -5.75 15.35
N PRO A 42 -3.72 -5.73 16.68
CA PRO A 42 -2.60 -6.37 17.36
C PRO A 42 -2.35 -7.81 16.85
N PRO A 43 -1.08 -8.25 16.72
CA PRO A 43 0.14 -7.65 17.27
C PRO A 43 0.79 -6.52 16.46
N PHE A 44 0.12 -5.98 15.43
CA PHE A 44 0.65 -4.84 14.69
C PHE A 44 0.83 -3.62 15.61
N PRO A 45 1.99 -2.91 15.56
CA PRO A 45 2.28 -1.77 16.42
C PRO A 45 1.26 -0.64 16.26
N SER A 46 0.62 -0.23 17.37
CA SER A 46 -0.43 0.80 17.35
C SER A 46 0.09 2.22 17.09
N ASP A 47 1.37 2.47 17.34
CA ASP A 47 2.07 3.72 17.04
C ASP A 47 2.31 3.95 15.55
N LEU A 48 2.12 2.91 14.73
CA LEU A 48 2.11 3.00 13.27
C LEU A 48 0.74 3.28 12.67
N TRP A 49 -0.32 3.36 13.47
CA TRP A 49 -1.63 3.82 12.97
C TRP A 49 -1.59 5.32 12.69
N TRP A 50 -2.35 5.74 11.66
CA TRP A 50 -2.41 7.15 11.30
C TRP A 50 -2.87 8.04 12.45
N ASN A 51 -2.25 9.18 12.55
CA ASN A 51 -2.74 10.33 13.30
C ASN A 51 -3.17 11.46 12.34
N LYS A 52 -3.84 12.47 12.88
CA LYS A 52 -4.38 13.58 12.07
C LYS A 52 -3.28 14.41 11.40
N ASP A 53 -2.12 14.56 12.04
CA ASP A 53 -1.03 15.36 11.52
C ASP A 53 -0.39 14.69 10.28
N GLN A 54 -0.25 13.34 10.31
CA GLN A 54 0.19 12.57 9.14
C GLN A 54 -0.81 12.72 7.99
N LEU A 55 -2.12 12.53 8.26
CA LEU A 55 -3.16 12.67 7.24
C LEU A 55 -3.22 14.10 6.67
N GLN A 56 -3.00 15.12 7.50
CA GLN A 56 -2.91 16.50 7.05
C GLN A 56 -1.72 16.73 6.12
N ASN A 57 -0.56 16.13 6.42
CA ASN A 57 0.60 16.18 5.55
C ASN A 57 0.32 15.50 4.20
N HIS A 58 -0.35 14.33 4.21
CA HIS A 58 -0.68 13.62 2.99
C HIS A 58 -1.48 14.48 2.01
N ILE A 59 -2.55 15.13 2.48
CA ILE A 59 -3.38 15.97 1.60
C ILE A 59 -2.72 17.31 1.24
N SER A 60 -1.75 17.77 2.03
CA SER A 60 -1.06 19.04 1.79
C SER A 60 0.13 18.88 0.85
N LEU A 61 0.92 17.81 1.01
CA LEU A 61 2.17 17.59 0.28
C LEU A 61 1.95 16.86 -1.05
N PHE A 62 1.09 15.81 -1.04
CA PHE A 62 0.83 14.99 -2.23
C PHE A 62 -0.60 14.45 -2.26
N PRO A 63 -1.60 15.31 -2.51
CA PRO A 63 -3.01 14.89 -2.56
C PRO A 63 -3.30 13.84 -3.65
N GLU A 64 -2.52 13.78 -4.73
CA GLU A 64 -2.64 12.78 -5.80
C GLU A 64 -2.34 11.36 -5.31
N GLY A 65 -1.53 11.22 -4.26
CA GLY A 65 -1.22 9.97 -3.59
C GLY A 65 -2.10 9.64 -2.40
N ALA A 66 -3.09 10.48 -2.08
CA ALA A 66 -3.95 10.39 -0.91
C ALA A 66 -5.35 9.88 -1.29
N LEU A 67 -5.52 8.57 -1.48
CA LEU A 67 -6.75 7.96 -2.01
C LEU A 67 -7.54 7.21 -0.95
N CYS A 68 -8.87 7.29 -1.03
CA CYS A 68 -9.78 6.45 -0.24
C CYS A 68 -10.84 5.81 -1.14
N VAL A 69 -11.49 4.78 -0.61
CA VAL A 69 -12.70 4.21 -1.19
C VAL A 69 -13.86 4.32 -0.21
N GLU A 70 -14.96 4.83 -0.74
CA GLU A 70 -16.21 5.08 0.00
C GLU A 70 -17.33 4.20 -0.53
N ILE A 71 -18.13 3.63 0.38
CA ILE A 71 -19.38 2.92 0.09
C ILE A 71 -20.45 3.45 1.05
N ASP A 72 -21.57 3.92 0.52
CA ASP A 72 -22.72 4.44 1.28
C ASP A 72 -22.32 5.49 2.33
N GLY A 73 -21.42 6.43 1.97
CA GLY A 73 -20.92 7.49 2.85
C GLY A 73 -19.92 7.05 3.90
N LYS A 74 -19.49 5.77 3.90
CA LYS A 74 -18.51 5.24 4.84
C LYS A 74 -17.17 5.00 4.14
N ILE A 75 -16.07 5.47 4.72
CA ILE A 75 -14.71 5.11 4.27
C ILE A 75 -14.44 3.65 4.64
N VAL A 76 -14.12 2.84 3.64
CA VAL A 76 -13.94 1.39 3.77
C VAL A 76 -12.54 0.90 3.39
N GLY A 77 -11.71 1.78 2.84
CA GLY A 77 -10.31 1.51 2.54
C GLY A 77 -9.57 2.77 2.13
N SER A 78 -8.25 2.70 2.12
CA SER A 78 -7.37 3.79 1.70
C SER A 78 -6.08 3.25 1.08
N MET A 79 -5.40 4.14 0.36
CA MET A 79 -4.05 3.93 -0.15
C MET A 79 -3.33 5.27 -0.16
N THR A 80 -2.14 5.32 0.42
CA THR A 80 -1.30 6.51 0.50
C THR A 80 0.02 6.25 -0.18
N GLY A 81 0.53 7.24 -0.91
CA GLY A 81 1.84 7.23 -1.55
C GLY A 81 2.52 8.58 -1.49
N LEU A 82 3.80 8.59 -1.85
CA LEU A 82 4.59 9.80 -2.07
C LEU A 82 5.51 9.59 -3.27
N ILE A 83 6.05 10.68 -3.83
CA ILE A 83 7.05 10.57 -4.88
C ILE A 83 8.44 10.64 -4.25
N VAL A 84 9.33 9.74 -4.66
CA VAL A 84 10.73 9.66 -4.22
C VAL A 84 11.66 9.44 -5.41
N ASP A 85 12.96 9.71 -5.22
CA ASP A 85 14.00 9.16 -6.09
C ASP A 85 14.38 7.77 -5.59
N PHE A 86 14.18 6.77 -6.42
CA PHE A 86 14.59 5.40 -6.12
C PHE A 86 15.77 5.00 -7.00
N ASP A 87 16.87 4.58 -6.36
CA ASP A 87 18.03 4.00 -7.03
C ASP A 87 18.01 2.47 -6.89
N PRO A 88 17.80 1.72 -7.98
CA PRO A 88 17.82 0.25 -7.95
C PRO A 88 19.17 -0.37 -7.54
N ASN A 89 20.28 0.40 -7.59
CA ASN A 89 21.61 -0.07 -7.16
C ASN A 89 21.79 0.02 -5.64
N HIS A 90 20.96 0.81 -4.96
CA HIS A 90 20.97 0.99 -3.50
C HIS A 90 19.54 0.83 -2.94
N PRO A 91 18.96 -0.39 -3.05
CA PRO A 91 17.54 -0.61 -2.76
C PRO A 91 17.22 -0.68 -1.26
N ASP A 92 18.22 -0.88 -0.40
CA ASP A 92 18.02 -1.04 1.04
C ASP A 92 17.61 0.27 1.70
N HIS A 93 16.49 0.24 2.41
CA HIS A 93 15.95 1.32 3.24
C HIS A 93 14.90 0.76 4.20
N THR A 94 14.63 1.44 5.29
CA THR A 94 13.50 1.14 6.18
C THR A 94 12.22 1.81 5.68
N TRP A 95 11.07 1.35 6.15
CA TRP A 95 9.80 2.03 5.90
C TRP A 95 9.81 3.47 6.43
N GLU A 96 10.40 3.67 7.61
CA GLU A 96 10.55 4.98 8.23
C GLU A 96 11.36 5.94 7.35
N GLU A 97 12.52 5.51 6.85
CA GLU A 97 13.35 6.30 5.94
C GLU A 97 12.63 6.62 4.63
N ALA A 98 11.96 5.63 4.02
CA ALA A 98 11.29 5.81 2.75
C ALA A 98 10.06 6.73 2.83
N THR A 99 9.40 6.80 4.00
CA THR A 99 8.11 7.49 4.14
C THR A 99 8.15 8.70 5.07
N GLY A 100 9.31 9.02 5.68
CA GLY A 100 9.40 10.03 6.72
C GLY A 100 8.52 9.66 7.92
N ASN A 101 8.58 8.39 8.33
CA ASN A 101 7.75 7.84 9.41
C ASN A 101 6.24 8.05 9.17
N GLY A 102 5.83 7.91 7.91
CA GLY A 102 4.44 8.11 7.47
C GLY A 102 3.99 9.56 7.33
N TYR A 103 4.83 10.54 7.67
CA TYR A 103 4.53 11.98 7.48
C TYR A 103 4.74 12.44 6.04
N ILE A 104 5.40 11.64 5.21
CA ILE A 104 5.76 11.94 3.81
C ILE A 104 6.49 13.29 3.59
N GLU A 105 7.15 13.82 4.60
CA GLU A 105 7.88 15.08 4.52
C GLU A 105 9.06 15.04 3.53
N ASN A 106 9.53 13.83 3.21
CA ASN A 106 10.53 13.56 2.19
C ASN A 106 9.95 13.42 0.76
N HIS A 107 8.68 13.82 0.56
CA HIS A 107 8.08 13.87 -0.78
C HIS A 107 8.90 14.76 -1.72
N ASN A 108 9.35 14.16 -2.84
CA ASN A 108 10.09 14.85 -3.88
C ASN A 108 9.27 14.93 -5.17
N PRO A 109 8.62 16.07 -5.49
CA PRO A 109 7.80 16.19 -6.70
C PRO A 109 8.56 16.00 -8.01
N ASN A 110 9.90 16.02 -7.99
CA ASN A 110 10.76 15.78 -9.16
C ASN A 110 11.33 14.35 -9.19
N GLY A 111 10.92 13.49 -8.26
CA GLY A 111 11.36 12.10 -8.19
C GLY A 111 10.83 11.24 -9.34
N ASN A 112 11.34 10.04 -9.44
CA ASN A 112 11.03 9.10 -10.54
C ASN A 112 10.02 8.01 -10.18
N THR A 113 9.71 7.83 -8.89
CA THR A 113 8.99 6.67 -8.37
C THR A 113 7.86 7.09 -7.43
N LEU A 114 6.65 6.58 -7.64
CA LEU A 114 5.60 6.66 -6.64
C LEU A 114 5.81 5.51 -5.65
N TYR A 115 6.09 5.84 -4.40
CA TYR A 115 6.28 4.89 -3.31
C TYR A 115 5.02 4.75 -2.48
N VAL A 116 4.56 3.50 -2.29
CA VAL A 116 3.36 3.20 -1.49
C VAL A 116 3.72 3.18 -0.02
N VAL A 117 3.11 4.06 0.74
CA VAL A 117 3.25 4.15 2.21
C VAL A 117 2.39 3.09 2.88
N ASP A 118 1.11 3.00 2.47
CA ASP A 118 0.12 2.10 3.03
C ASP A 118 -0.98 1.77 2.01
N ILE A 119 -1.56 0.59 2.15
CA ILE A 119 -2.82 0.21 1.52
C ILE A 119 -3.61 -0.69 2.47
N CYS A 120 -4.83 -0.29 2.80
CA CYS A 120 -5.69 -1.07 3.68
C CYS A 120 -7.16 -1.04 3.25
N VAL A 121 -7.89 -2.08 3.65
CA VAL A 121 -9.34 -2.22 3.46
C VAL A 121 -9.91 -2.86 4.72
N ARG A 122 -11.02 -2.32 5.23
CA ARG A 122 -11.74 -2.89 6.37
C ARG A 122 -11.97 -4.39 6.18
N PRO A 123 -11.76 -5.24 7.19
CA PRO A 123 -11.92 -6.69 7.07
C PRO A 123 -13.27 -7.12 6.49
N SER A 124 -14.36 -6.45 6.88
CA SER A 124 -15.73 -6.72 6.40
C SER A 124 -15.95 -6.41 4.91
N TYR A 125 -15.08 -5.61 4.29
CA TYR A 125 -15.14 -5.24 2.87
C TYR A 125 -14.02 -5.91 2.04
N ARG A 126 -13.19 -6.76 2.66
CA ARG A 126 -12.27 -7.62 1.92
C ARG A 126 -13.09 -8.56 1.02
N LYS A 127 -12.52 -8.99 -0.11
CA LYS A 127 -13.17 -9.80 -1.17
C LYS A 127 -14.07 -9.03 -2.13
N TYR A 128 -14.35 -7.73 -1.92
CA TYR A 128 -15.04 -6.89 -2.89
C TYR A 128 -14.11 -6.38 -4.01
N GLY A 129 -12.84 -6.74 -3.95
CA GLY A 129 -11.82 -6.30 -4.91
C GLY A 129 -11.33 -4.86 -4.73
N LEU A 130 -11.70 -4.19 -3.62
CA LEU A 130 -11.40 -2.77 -3.39
C LEU A 130 -9.91 -2.46 -3.37
N GLY A 131 -9.09 -3.32 -2.74
CA GLY A 131 -7.63 -3.14 -2.76
C GLY A 131 -7.05 -3.16 -4.17
N LYS A 132 -7.59 -4.01 -5.06
CA LYS A 132 -7.17 -4.03 -6.47
C LYS A 132 -7.56 -2.73 -7.18
N TRP A 133 -8.74 -2.20 -6.91
CA TRP A 133 -9.18 -0.93 -7.49
C TRP A 133 -8.35 0.26 -6.99
N LEU A 134 -8.00 0.31 -5.69
CA LEU A 134 -7.07 1.31 -5.16
C LEU A 134 -5.70 1.22 -5.84
N MET A 135 -5.17 0.00 -6.02
CA MET A 135 -3.91 -0.24 -6.73
C MET A 135 -3.97 0.27 -8.18
N HIS A 136 -5.08 -0.01 -8.90
CA HIS A 136 -5.26 0.50 -10.26
C HIS A 136 -5.32 2.03 -10.30
N ALA A 137 -5.98 2.67 -9.34
CA ALA A 137 -6.01 4.12 -9.23
C ALA A 137 -4.60 4.70 -9.07
N MET A 138 -3.74 4.06 -8.25
CA MET A 138 -2.33 4.47 -8.11
C MET A 138 -1.51 4.23 -9.40
N TYR A 139 -1.80 3.17 -10.18
CA TYR A 139 -1.17 2.99 -11.50
C TYR A 139 -1.58 4.12 -12.46
N GLU A 140 -2.87 4.50 -12.47
CA GLU A 140 -3.34 5.64 -13.25
C GLU A 140 -2.59 6.92 -12.84
N THR A 141 -2.39 7.16 -11.54
CA THR A 141 -1.59 8.30 -11.02
C THR A 141 -0.13 8.25 -11.51
N VAL A 142 0.52 7.08 -11.47
CA VAL A 142 1.90 6.92 -12.00
C VAL A 142 1.98 7.28 -13.48
N VAL A 143 1.01 6.84 -14.28
CA VAL A 143 0.96 7.12 -15.72
C VAL A 143 0.74 8.60 -15.99
N GLU A 144 -0.23 9.23 -15.33
CA GLU A 144 -0.58 10.64 -15.49
C GLU A 144 0.57 11.58 -15.08
N LEU A 145 1.26 11.23 -13.98
CA LEU A 145 2.44 11.99 -13.51
C LEU A 145 3.72 11.62 -14.26
N LYS A 146 3.65 10.70 -15.22
CA LYS A 146 4.78 10.23 -16.04
C LYS A 146 5.95 9.71 -15.19
N LEU A 147 5.67 9.05 -14.10
CA LEU A 147 6.68 8.40 -13.27
C LEU A 147 7.10 7.07 -13.90
N GLU A 148 8.27 6.55 -13.50
CA GLU A 148 8.81 5.30 -14.05
C GLU A 148 8.10 4.08 -13.49
N ARG A 149 7.67 4.14 -12.21
CA ARG A 149 7.14 2.96 -11.51
C ARG A 149 6.28 3.31 -10.30
N LEU A 150 5.50 2.31 -9.86
CA LEU A 150 5.00 2.20 -8.50
C LEU A 150 5.87 1.20 -7.73
N LEU A 151 6.39 1.59 -6.57
CA LEU A 151 7.21 0.78 -5.68
C LEU A 151 6.60 0.75 -4.29
N GLY A 152 6.98 -0.20 -3.45
CA GLY A 152 6.69 -0.23 -2.02
C GLY A 152 6.97 -1.58 -1.41
N GLY A 153 7.29 -1.60 -0.13
CA GLY A 153 7.57 -2.81 0.62
C GLY A 153 6.29 -3.53 1.07
N GLY A 154 6.16 -4.78 0.70
CA GLY A 154 5.13 -5.66 1.24
C GLY A 154 5.63 -6.37 2.50
N ARG A 155 4.83 -6.36 3.57
CA ARG A 155 5.02 -7.24 4.72
C ARG A 155 4.88 -8.71 4.28
N LEU A 156 5.42 -9.63 5.08
CA LEU A 156 5.35 -11.08 4.85
C LEU A 156 4.67 -11.77 6.06
N PRO A 157 3.39 -11.46 6.36
CA PRO A 157 2.76 -11.82 7.63
C PRO A 157 2.61 -13.33 7.87
N HIS A 158 2.80 -14.17 6.85
CA HIS A 158 2.84 -15.63 7.05
C HIS A 158 4.26 -16.18 7.19
N PHE A 159 5.32 -15.37 7.07
CA PHE A 159 6.69 -15.86 7.16
C PHE A 159 7.01 -16.49 8.52
N HIS A 160 6.50 -15.95 9.63
CA HIS A 160 6.70 -16.54 10.97
C HIS A 160 6.31 -18.02 11.06
N LYS A 161 5.38 -18.48 10.23
CA LYS A 161 4.94 -19.89 10.21
C LYS A 161 5.97 -20.84 9.60
N TYR A 162 6.89 -20.30 8.82
CA TYR A 162 7.87 -21.06 8.03
C TYR A 162 9.32 -20.74 8.38
N ALA A 163 9.56 -19.74 9.21
CA ALA A 163 10.90 -19.23 9.52
C ALA A 163 11.85 -20.25 10.18
N ASN A 164 11.31 -21.30 10.80
CA ASN A 164 12.10 -22.40 11.33
C ASN A 164 12.59 -23.38 10.25
N ASP A 165 11.88 -23.45 9.11
CA ASP A 165 12.13 -24.45 8.06
C ASP A 165 12.65 -23.83 6.77
N LEU A 166 12.41 -22.53 6.54
CA LEU A 166 12.76 -21.83 5.31
C LEU A 166 13.52 -20.53 5.60
N SER A 167 14.55 -20.26 4.77
CA SER A 167 15.09 -18.90 4.70
C SER A 167 14.07 -17.95 4.08
N ILE A 168 14.25 -16.64 4.28
CA ILE A 168 13.35 -15.63 3.69
C ILE A 168 13.35 -15.69 2.16
N GLU A 169 14.49 -15.95 1.52
CA GLU A 169 14.63 -16.08 0.08
C GLU A 169 13.82 -17.28 -0.44
N ASN A 170 13.95 -18.44 0.21
CA ASN A 170 13.21 -19.65 -0.15
C ASN A 170 11.70 -19.47 0.07
N TYR A 171 11.29 -18.78 1.14
CA TYR A 171 9.90 -18.46 1.39
C TYR A 171 9.32 -17.58 0.27
N VAL A 172 10.00 -16.49 -0.05
CA VAL A 172 9.59 -15.55 -1.13
C VAL A 172 9.51 -16.29 -2.47
N GLU A 173 10.52 -17.09 -2.82
CA GLU A 173 10.51 -17.88 -4.05
C GLU A 173 9.28 -18.81 -4.14
N LYS A 174 8.94 -19.51 -3.06
CA LYS A 174 7.77 -20.39 -3.00
C LYS A 174 6.45 -19.63 -3.11
N VAL A 175 6.35 -18.44 -2.49
CA VAL A 175 5.16 -17.58 -2.64
C VAL A 175 5.01 -17.08 -4.08
N VAL A 176 6.11 -16.66 -4.70
CA VAL A 176 6.11 -16.19 -6.11
C VAL A 176 5.73 -17.31 -7.08
N LYS A 177 6.18 -18.53 -6.84
CA LYS A 177 5.80 -19.72 -7.62
C LYS A 177 4.37 -20.21 -7.36
N GLY A 178 3.69 -19.66 -6.33
CA GLY A 178 2.35 -20.10 -5.93
C GLY A 178 2.33 -21.42 -5.15
N GLU A 179 3.48 -21.89 -4.67
CA GLU A 179 3.61 -23.07 -3.82
C GLU A 179 3.18 -22.76 -2.36
N LEU A 180 3.36 -21.52 -1.94
CA LEU A 180 2.89 -21.00 -0.65
C LEU A 180 2.00 -19.77 -0.87
N PHE A 181 1.14 -19.53 0.09
CA PHE A 181 0.28 -18.34 0.12
C PHE A 181 0.71 -17.38 1.23
N ASP A 182 1.01 -16.15 0.86
CA ASP A 182 1.15 -15.02 1.77
C ASP A 182 0.06 -13.99 1.45
N PRO A 183 -0.72 -13.48 2.42
CA PRO A 183 -1.86 -12.62 2.14
C PRO A 183 -1.48 -11.31 1.47
N VAL A 184 -0.32 -10.74 1.80
CA VAL A 184 0.16 -9.47 1.23
C VAL A 184 0.85 -9.72 -0.11
N ILE A 185 1.88 -10.57 -0.14
CA ILE A 185 2.67 -10.78 -1.36
C ILE A 185 1.82 -11.41 -2.46
N SER A 186 0.99 -12.41 -2.14
CA SER A 186 0.09 -13.01 -3.13
C SER A 186 -0.96 -12.01 -3.66
N PHE A 187 -1.40 -11.04 -2.86
CA PHE A 187 -2.26 -9.95 -3.31
C PHE A 187 -1.51 -9.02 -4.27
N LEU A 188 -0.30 -8.58 -3.93
CA LEU A 188 0.52 -7.69 -4.75
C LEU A 188 0.87 -8.33 -6.11
N LEU A 189 1.23 -9.63 -6.13
CA LEU A 189 1.44 -10.40 -7.36
C LEU A 189 0.19 -10.40 -8.26
N ARG A 190 -1.01 -10.62 -7.68
CA ARG A 190 -2.28 -10.57 -8.43
C ARG A 190 -2.65 -9.17 -8.92
N CYS A 191 -2.06 -8.12 -8.34
CA CYS A 191 -2.14 -6.76 -8.87
C CYS A 191 -1.10 -6.46 -9.96
N GLY A 192 -0.24 -7.42 -10.32
CA GLY A 192 0.77 -7.26 -11.36
C GLY A 192 2.08 -6.64 -10.86
N ARG A 193 2.28 -6.57 -9.54
CA ARG A 193 3.57 -6.13 -8.98
C ARG A 193 4.56 -7.30 -8.95
N MET A 194 5.81 -7.01 -9.25
CA MET A 194 6.89 -7.99 -9.27
C MET A 194 7.90 -7.75 -8.16
N PRO A 195 8.48 -8.80 -7.56
CA PRO A 195 9.49 -8.66 -6.53
C PRO A 195 10.77 -8.04 -7.09
N VAL A 196 11.39 -7.14 -6.32
CA VAL A 196 12.63 -6.45 -6.66
C VAL A 196 13.73 -6.82 -5.69
N HIS A 197 13.49 -6.68 -4.39
CA HIS A 197 14.52 -6.84 -3.37
C HIS A 197 13.90 -7.20 -2.01
N ILE A 198 14.61 -8.03 -1.23
CA ILE A 198 14.24 -8.36 0.16
C ILE A 198 15.03 -7.42 1.07
N VAL A 199 14.34 -6.58 1.82
CA VAL A 199 14.93 -5.64 2.77
C VAL A 199 14.89 -6.22 4.16
N LYS A 200 16.03 -6.20 4.87
CA LYS A 200 16.13 -6.52 6.30
C LYS A 200 15.81 -5.29 7.14
N ASN A 201 15.16 -5.51 8.27
CA ASN A 201 14.75 -4.44 9.19
C ASN A 201 13.92 -3.35 8.50
N TYR A 202 13.05 -3.78 7.58
CA TYR A 202 12.21 -2.86 6.80
C TYR A 202 11.19 -2.14 7.68
N LEU A 203 10.53 -2.89 8.57
CA LEU A 203 9.52 -2.41 9.51
C LEU A 203 9.57 -3.31 10.75
N GLU A 204 9.35 -2.76 11.93
CA GLU A 204 9.19 -3.57 13.13
C GLU A 204 7.89 -4.39 13.04
N ASP A 205 8.01 -5.68 12.80
CA ASP A 205 6.91 -6.58 12.52
C ASP A 205 7.30 -8.04 12.81
N GLU A 206 6.82 -8.55 13.94
CA GLU A 206 7.12 -9.93 14.39
C GLU A 206 6.68 -10.99 13.37
N GLU A 207 5.52 -10.80 12.71
CA GLU A 207 4.99 -11.76 11.74
C GLU A 207 5.89 -11.90 10.51
N SER A 208 6.54 -10.82 10.10
CA SER A 208 7.47 -10.79 8.95
C SER A 208 8.93 -10.96 9.37
N HIS A 209 9.24 -11.15 10.67
CA HIS A 209 10.59 -11.10 11.23
C HIS A 209 11.35 -9.84 10.77
N ASN A 210 10.67 -8.71 10.74
CA ASN A 210 11.15 -7.40 10.28
C ASN A 210 11.60 -7.32 8.82
N TYR A 211 11.31 -8.34 8.00
CA TYR A 211 11.58 -8.27 6.57
C TYR A 211 10.48 -7.53 5.81
N GLY A 212 10.88 -6.86 4.74
CA GLY A 212 10.01 -6.36 3.69
C GLY A 212 10.42 -6.90 2.33
N LEU A 213 9.46 -7.10 1.44
CA LEU A 213 9.71 -7.40 0.04
C LEU A 213 9.35 -6.19 -0.80
N LEU A 214 10.36 -5.50 -1.37
CA LEU A 214 10.11 -4.45 -2.34
C LEU A 214 9.50 -5.06 -3.59
N MET A 215 8.37 -4.52 -3.99
CA MET A 215 7.64 -4.95 -5.17
C MET A 215 7.32 -3.75 -6.05
N GLU A 216 7.58 -3.88 -7.35
CA GLU A 216 7.35 -2.80 -8.32
C GLU A 216 6.29 -3.16 -9.37
N TRP A 217 5.67 -2.14 -9.90
CA TRP A 217 4.99 -2.15 -11.18
C TRP A 217 5.61 -1.07 -12.05
N LYS A 218 6.15 -1.44 -13.22
CA LYS A 218 6.78 -0.51 -14.16
C LYS A 218 5.74 0.14 -15.04
N ASN A 219 5.88 1.45 -15.24
CA ASN A 219 5.02 2.18 -16.16
C ASN A 219 5.30 1.71 -17.60
N PRO A 220 4.32 1.09 -18.28
CA PRO A 220 4.54 0.56 -19.64
C PRO A 220 4.66 1.64 -20.72
N PHE A 221 4.45 2.91 -20.35
CA PHE A 221 4.52 4.06 -21.26
C PHE A 221 5.80 4.89 -21.08
N LYS A 222 6.77 4.37 -20.33
CA LYS A 222 8.08 5.00 -20.03
C LYS A 222 9.26 4.19 -20.57
#